data_1b28442d23a8b0ae7734d1c433774486
#
_entry.id   1b28442d23a8b0ae7734d1c433774486
#
_cell.length_a   1.000
_cell.length_b   1.000
_cell.length_c   1.000
_cell.angle_alpha   90.00
_cell.angle_beta   90.00
_cell.angle_gamma   90.00
#
_symmetry.space_group_name_H-M   'P 1'
#
loop_
_entity.id
_entity.type
_entity.pdbx_description
1 polymer ?
#
loop_
_entity_poly.entity_id
_entity_poly.type
_entity_poly.pdbx_seq_one_letter_code
_entity_poly.pdbx_strand_id
1 'polypeptide(L)'
;MKLIFQNIADNRFKKSFFILSGLLCIASVSFAHDVVLDLEKMSKADTAVLYLKLGYKHILPLGFDHILFVLSLFLLSPKLKPVLWQSAAFTLAHSVTLGLAVYNVIKPSSRIVEPLIALSIMYVALENIFSPRLKPSRIGVVFCFGLVHGLGFAGALSALGLPSNSFLASLVMFNVGVELGQLTVILIAWFLLAKWFGDKPYYRKYIVIPLSSIIAIVAAYWTLQRIFLF
;
A
#
# COMPACT_ATOMS: atom_id res chain seq x y z
N MET A 1 -25.80 -16.22 -34.94
CA MET A 1 -26.46 -15.09 -34.26
C MET A 1 -26.01 -14.91 -32.83
N LYS A 2 -25.79 -15.95 -31.99
CA LYS A 2 -25.25 -15.81 -30.60
C LYS A 2 -23.84 -15.20 -30.47
N LEU A 3 -22.91 -15.49 -31.38
CA LEU A 3 -21.52 -14.98 -31.37
C LEU A 3 -21.42 -13.47 -31.66
N ILE A 4 -22.36 -12.90 -32.43
CA ILE A 4 -22.35 -11.45 -32.73
C ILE A 4 -22.82 -10.64 -31.52
N PHE A 5 -23.79 -11.14 -30.76
CA PHE A 5 -24.27 -10.47 -29.53
C PHE A 5 -23.25 -10.52 -28.38
N GLN A 6 -22.46 -11.58 -28.27
CA GLN A 6 -21.36 -11.66 -27.25
C GLN A 6 -20.25 -10.65 -27.52
N ASN A 7 -19.86 -10.45 -28.79
CA ASN A 7 -18.83 -9.46 -29.15
C ASN A 7 -19.29 -8.01 -28.97
N ILE A 8 -20.58 -7.71 -29.14
CA ILE A 8 -21.12 -6.36 -28.97
C ILE A 8 -21.23 -6.00 -27.47
N ALA A 9 -21.60 -6.96 -26.62
CA ALA A 9 -21.67 -6.77 -25.16
C ALA A 9 -20.27 -6.56 -24.55
N ASP A 10 -19.28 -7.34 -24.99
CA ASP A 10 -17.88 -7.25 -24.51
C ASP A 10 -17.23 -5.92 -24.92
N ASN A 11 -17.53 -5.42 -26.13
CA ASN A 11 -17.00 -4.15 -26.62
C ASN A 11 -17.65 -2.92 -25.93
N ARG A 12 -18.93 -3.01 -25.53
CA ARG A 12 -19.60 -1.95 -24.76
C ARG A 12 -19.09 -1.90 -23.32
N PHE A 13 -18.87 -3.06 -22.70
CA PHE A 13 -18.34 -3.13 -21.33
C PHE A 13 -16.91 -2.59 -21.28
N LYS A 14 -16.05 -2.95 -22.22
CA LYS A 14 -14.69 -2.39 -22.35
C LYS A 14 -14.70 -0.88 -22.55
N LYS A 15 -15.54 -0.36 -23.46
CA LYS A 15 -15.68 1.09 -23.67
C LYS A 15 -16.17 1.84 -22.42
N SER A 16 -17.17 1.31 -21.72
CA SER A 16 -17.69 1.92 -20.48
C SER A 16 -16.66 1.90 -19.36
N PHE A 17 -15.86 0.85 -19.24
CA PHE A 17 -14.78 0.74 -18.28
C PHE A 17 -13.65 1.74 -18.58
N PHE A 18 -13.26 1.91 -19.85
CA PHE A 18 -12.26 2.91 -20.26
C PHE A 18 -12.75 4.34 -20.08
N ILE A 19 -14.03 4.62 -20.32
CA ILE A 19 -14.62 5.94 -20.11
C ILE A 19 -14.69 6.25 -18.60
N LEU A 20 -15.05 5.27 -17.76
CA LEU A 20 -15.13 5.45 -16.31
C LEU A 20 -13.74 5.64 -15.68
N SER A 21 -12.73 4.88 -16.13
CA SER A 21 -11.34 5.05 -15.67
C SER A 21 -10.74 6.36 -16.19
N GLY A 22 -11.05 6.79 -17.41
CA GLY A 22 -10.67 8.09 -17.95
C GLY A 22 -11.30 9.26 -17.20
N LEU A 23 -12.59 9.18 -16.86
CA LEU A 23 -13.29 10.17 -16.04
C LEU A 23 -12.74 10.24 -14.60
N LEU A 24 -12.37 9.11 -14.00
CA LEU A 24 -11.69 9.11 -12.69
C LEU A 24 -10.30 9.77 -12.75
N CYS A 25 -9.52 9.54 -13.81
CA CYS A 25 -8.24 10.22 -14.02
C CYS A 25 -8.40 11.72 -14.25
N ILE A 26 -9.39 12.15 -15.02
CA ILE A 26 -9.64 13.58 -15.30
C ILE A 26 -10.13 14.30 -14.03
N ALA A 27 -11.00 13.68 -13.24
CA ALA A 27 -11.46 14.23 -11.96
C ALA A 27 -10.31 14.43 -10.96
N SER A 28 -9.30 13.53 -10.95
CA SER A 28 -8.15 13.65 -10.06
C SER A 28 -7.19 14.80 -10.43
N VAL A 29 -7.11 15.17 -11.70
CA VAL A 29 -6.21 16.25 -12.18
C VAL A 29 -6.80 17.64 -11.92
N SER A 30 -8.13 17.83 -12.01
CA SER A 30 -8.78 19.12 -11.78
C SER A 30 -8.76 19.57 -10.31
N PHE A 31 -8.74 18.63 -9.36
CA PHE A 31 -8.67 18.94 -7.93
C PHE A 31 -7.27 19.36 -7.45
N ALA A 32 -6.20 19.02 -8.18
CA ALA A 32 -4.83 19.25 -7.72
C ALA A 32 -4.43 20.74 -7.74
N HIS A 33 -4.96 21.54 -8.66
CA HIS A 33 -4.51 22.94 -8.85
C HIS A 33 -5.05 23.89 -7.80
N ASP A 34 -6.29 23.70 -7.33
CA ASP A 34 -6.90 24.55 -6.29
C ASP A 34 -6.36 24.22 -4.89
N VAL A 35 -5.94 22.97 -4.65
CA VAL A 35 -5.43 22.51 -3.35
C VAL A 35 -4.06 23.11 -3.01
N VAL A 36 -3.18 23.33 -4.00
CA VAL A 36 -1.82 23.84 -3.77
C VAL A 36 -1.84 25.30 -3.27
N LEU A 37 -2.73 26.13 -3.81
CA LEU A 37 -2.84 27.56 -3.45
C LEU A 37 -3.41 27.76 -2.03
N ASP A 38 -4.22 26.82 -1.52
CA ASP A 38 -4.76 26.88 -0.17
C ASP A 38 -3.78 26.37 0.90
N LEU A 39 -2.86 25.46 0.54
CA LEU A 39 -1.87 24.87 1.48
C LEU A 39 -0.90 25.92 2.05
N GLU A 40 -0.52 26.93 1.26
CA GLU A 40 0.40 27.98 1.74
C GLU A 40 -0.26 28.96 2.73
N LYS A 41 -1.61 29.03 2.73
CA LYS A 41 -2.40 29.86 3.63
C LYS A 41 -2.79 29.14 4.93
N MET A 42 -2.64 27.82 4.97
CA MET A 42 -2.98 27.01 6.14
C MET A 42 -2.02 27.23 7.31
N SER A 43 -2.53 27.16 8.51
CA SER A 43 -1.67 27.13 9.70
C SER A 43 -0.79 25.84 9.69
N LYS A 44 0.38 25.91 10.35
CA LYS A 44 1.26 24.71 10.47
C LYS A 44 0.53 23.53 11.13
N ALA A 45 -0.37 23.81 12.08
CA ALA A 45 -1.16 22.78 12.75
C ALA A 45 -2.17 22.12 11.81
N ASP A 46 -2.90 22.92 11.02
CA ASP A 46 -3.86 22.39 10.05
C ASP A 46 -3.18 21.58 8.96
N THR A 47 -2.03 22.06 8.47
CA THR A 47 -1.19 21.33 7.52
C THR A 47 -0.74 19.98 8.09
N ALA A 48 -0.27 19.94 9.34
CA ALA A 48 0.15 18.72 10.00
C ALA A 48 -1.01 17.71 10.11
N VAL A 49 -2.19 18.16 10.52
CA VAL A 49 -3.41 17.32 10.59
C VAL A 49 -3.84 16.82 9.22
N LEU A 50 -3.74 17.66 8.19
CA LEU A 50 -4.06 17.28 6.81
C LEU A 50 -3.16 16.12 6.36
N TYR A 51 -1.82 16.26 6.50
CA TYR A 51 -0.88 15.22 6.05
C TYR A 51 -1.00 13.94 6.89
N LEU A 52 -1.29 14.03 8.18
CA LEU A 52 -1.61 12.87 9.00
C LEU A 52 -2.84 12.13 8.46
N LYS A 53 -3.92 12.85 8.14
CA LYS A 53 -5.12 12.25 7.54
C LYS A 53 -4.83 11.65 6.16
N LEU A 54 -4.02 12.30 5.33
CA LEU A 54 -3.63 11.79 4.02
C LEU A 54 -2.82 10.49 4.14
N GLY A 55 -1.86 10.43 5.07
CA GLY A 55 -1.09 9.23 5.36
C GLY A 55 -1.97 8.07 5.86
N TYR A 56 -2.91 8.35 6.76
CA TYR A 56 -3.87 7.36 7.20
C TYR A 56 -4.74 6.84 6.05
N LYS A 57 -5.27 7.74 5.21
CA LYS A 57 -6.09 7.40 4.05
C LYS A 57 -5.30 6.66 2.98
N HIS A 58 -4.00 6.89 2.88
CA HIS A 58 -3.11 6.15 1.99
C HIS A 58 -3.10 4.66 2.31
N ILE A 59 -3.30 4.28 3.57
CA ILE A 59 -3.46 2.88 3.98
C ILE A 59 -4.93 2.49 3.98
N LEU A 60 -5.80 3.21 4.71
CA LEU A 60 -7.21 2.88 4.90
C LEU A 60 -8.11 4.04 4.44
N PRO A 61 -9.00 3.80 3.48
CA PRO A 61 -9.33 2.53 2.79
C PRO A 61 -8.61 2.33 1.45
N LEU A 62 -7.71 3.22 1.04
CA LEU A 62 -7.24 3.31 -0.36
C LEU A 62 -6.06 2.39 -0.69
N GLY A 63 -5.24 2.02 0.29
CA GLY A 63 -3.98 1.32 0.09
C GLY A 63 -4.09 -0.20 0.14
N PHE A 64 -4.80 -0.83 -0.80
CA PHE A 64 -4.94 -2.28 -0.83
C PHE A 64 -3.60 -3.02 -0.86
N ASP A 65 -2.57 -2.48 -1.53
CA ASP A 65 -1.21 -3.03 -1.52
C ASP A 65 -0.66 -3.12 -0.10
N HIS A 66 -0.75 -2.02 0.65
CA HIS A 66 -0.29 -1.94 2.03
C HIS A 66 -1.12 -2.83 2.96
N ILE A 67 -2.44 -2.86 2.79
CA ILE A 67 -3.34 -3.71 3.59
C ILE A 67 -2.94 -5.18 3.42
N LEU A 68 -2.81 -5.66 2.17
CA LEU A 68 -2.45 -7.05 1.91
C LEU A 68 -1.02 -7.37 2.35
N PHE A 69 -0.08 -6.42 2.21
CA PHE A 69 1.28 -6.56 2.70
C PHE A 69 1.31 -6.72 4.22
N VAL A 70 0.68 -5.81 4.95
CA VAL A 70 0.62 -5.82 6.43
C VAL A 70 -0.12 -7.05 6.96
N LEU A 71 -1.22 -7.46 6.31
CA LEU A 71 -1.90 -8.72 6.62
C LEU A 71 -0.96 -9.92 6.44
N SER A 72 -0.16 -9.95 5.37
CA SER A 72 0.83 -11.00 5.15
C SER A 72 1.92 -11.01 6.23
N LEU A 73 2.35 -9.84 6.72
CA LEU A 73 3.28 -9.78 7.86
C LEU A 73 2.65 -10.39 9.12
N PHE A 74 1.39 -10.06 9.37
CA PHE A 74 0.66 -10.50 10.55
C PHE A 74 0.38 -12.01 10.54
N LEU A 75 -0.01 -12.59 9.42
CA LEU A 75 -0.46 -13.98 9.32
C LEU A 75 0.59 -14.98 9.80
N LEU A 76 1.88 -14.77 9.54
CA LEU A 76 2.94 -15.71 9.93
C LEU A 76 3.14 -15.78 11.44
N SER A 77 2.94 -14.67 12.16
CA SER A 77 3.10 -14.62 13.61
C SER A 77 1.94 -13.86 14.24
N PRO A 78 1.03 -14.54 14.95
CA PRO A 78 -0.12 -13.91 15.60
C PRO A 78 0.25 -13.04 16.81
N LYS A 79 1.55 -12.87 17.09
CA LYS A 79 2.07 -12.05 18.17
C LYS A 79 2.26 -10.61 17.71
N LEU A 80 1.73 -9.63 18.43
CA LEU A 80 1.81 -8.22 18.07
C LEU A 80 3.25 -7.71 17.98
N LYS A 81 4.10 -8.01 18.96
CA LYS A 81 5.47 -7.46 19.03
C LYS A 81 6.29 -7.68 17.76
N PRO A 82 6.41 -8.89 17.19
CA PRO A 82 7.15 -9.09 15.94
C PRO A 82 6.57 -8.35 14.75
N VAL A 83 5.25 -8.23 14.66
CA VAL A 83 4.57 -7.55 13.55
C VAL A 83 4.78 -6.04 13.65
N LEU A 84 4.68 -5.47 14.85
CA LEU A 84 4.92 -4.05 15.08
C LEU A 84 6.35 -3.64 14.70
N TRP A 85 7.37 -4.46 15.03
CA TRP A 85 8.75 -4.20 14.60
C TRP A 85 8.92 -4.24 13.08
N GLN A 86 8.23 -5.16 12.40
CA GLN A 86 8.24 -5.23 10.94
C GLN A 86 7.53 -4.04 10.31
N SER A 87 6.37 -3.64 10.86
CA SER A 87 5.63 -2.44 10.44
C SER A 87 6.49 -1.18 10.58
N ALA A 88 7.09 -0.96 11.75
CA ALA A 88 7.96 0.19 12.00
C ALA A 88 9.19 0.22 11.07
N ALA A 89 9.82 -0.93 10.83
CA ALA A 89 10.94 -1.04 9.89
C ALA A 89 10.52 -0.70 8.45
N PHE A 90 9.34 -1.17 8.04
CA PHE A 90 8.75 -0.82 6.75
C PHE A 90 8.48 0.68 6.64
N THR A 91 7.79 1.29 7.63
CA THR A 91 7.44 2.71 7.61
C THR A 91 8.70 3.59 7.62
N LEU A 92 9.74 3.22 8.36
CA LEU A 92 11.02 3.94 8.34
C LEU A 92 11.63 3.93 6.94
N ALA A 93 11.74 2.76 6.31
CA ALA A 93 12.27 2.60 4.97
C ALA A 93 11.45 3.37 3.93
N HIS A 94 10.12 3.22 4.00
CA HIS A 94 9.16 3.95 3.18
C HIS A 94 9.36 5.46 3.27
N SER A 95 9.51 5.99 4.50
CA SER A 95 9.71 7.42 4.74
C SER A 95 10.99 7.94 4.08
N VAL A 96 12.07 7.17 4.13
CA VAL A 96 13.36 7.54 3.52
C VAL A 96 13.23 7.71 2.00
N THR A 97 12.70 6.69 1.32
CA THR A 97 12.61 6.75 -0.16
C THR A 97 11.53 7.68 -0.64
N LEU A 98 10.40 7.78 0.06
CA LEU A 98 9.38 8.79 -0.21
C LEU A 98 9.98 10.20 -0.13
N GLY A 99 10.73 10.51 0.94
CA GLY A 99 11.40 11.79 1.10
C GLY A 99 12.39 12.06 -0.03
N LEU A 100 13.28 11.12 -0.35
CA LEU A 100 14.26 11.26 -1.45
C LEU A 100 13.58 11.49 -2.80
N ALA A 101 12.47 10.82 -3.06
CA ALA A 101 11.75 10.96 -4.33
C ALA A 101 10.99 12.28 -4.42
N VAL A 102 10.36 12.74 -3.34
CA VAL A 102 9.66 14.04 -3.30
C VAL A 102 10.66 15.21 -3.38
N TYR A 103 11.87 15.06 -2.84
CA TYR A 103 12.97 16.01 -3.04
C TYR A 103 13.62 15.95 -4.43
N ASN A 104 13.08 15.10 -5.34
CA ASN A 104 13.64 14.88 -6.69
C ASN A 104 15.10 14.36 -6.71
N VAL A 105 15.60 13.79 -5.61
CA VAL A 105 16.91 13.13 -5.54
C VAL A 105 16.86 11.80 -6.34
N ILE A 106 15.72 11.10 -6.25
CA ILE A 106 15.44 9.88 -7.01
C ILE A 106 14.17 10.10 -7.82
N LYS A 107 14.22 9.72 -9.11
CA LYS A 107 13.05 9.78 -10.00
C LYS A 107 12.59 8.34 -10.31
N PRO A 108 11.69 7.78 -9.52
CA PRO A 108 11.25 6.39 -9.71
C PRO A 108 10.41 6.26 -10.99
N SER A 109 10.65 5.18 -11.73
CA SER A 109 9.79 4.78 -12.85
C SER A 109 8.65 3.92 -12.33
N SER A 110 7.41 4.37 -12.50
CA SER A 110 6.22 3.60 -12.10
C SER A 110 6.17 2.21 -12.77
N ARG A 111 6.67 2.09 -14.01
CA ARG A 111 6.76 0.82 -14.72
C ARG A 111 7.62 -0.23 -14.01
N ILE A 112 8.58 0.19 -13.19
CA ILE A 112 9.44 -0.70 -12.42
C ILE A 112 8.91 -0.86 -11.00
N VAL A 113 8.52 0.24 -10.37
CA VAL A 113 8.15 0.26 -8.95
C VAL A 113 6.84 -0.47 -8.70
N GLU A 114 5.82 -0.25 -9.52
CA GLU A 114 4.50 -0.87 -9.35
C GLU A 114 4.52 -2.41 -9.38
N PRO A 115 5.19 -3.07 -10.36
CA PRO A 115 5.35 -4.52 -10.32
C PRO A 115 6.13 -5.01 -9.10
N LEU A 116 7.18 -4.27 -8.67
CA LEU A 116 7.98 -4.64 -7.49
C LEU A 116 7.18 -4.57 -6.20
N ILE A 117 6.26 -3.59 -6.06
CA ILE A 117 5.31 -3.53 -4.95
C ILE A 117 4.46 -4.81 -4.91
N ALA A 118 3.84 -5.19 -6.02
CA ALA A 118 3.03 -6.40 -6.07
C ALA A 118 3.84 -7.68 -5.82
N LEU A 119 5.05 -7.77 -6.37
CA LEU A 119 5.99 -8.87 -6.12
C LEU A 119 6.37 -8.99 -4.64
N SER A 120 6.54 -7.87 -3.93
CA SER A 120 6.85 -7.88 -2.50
C SER A 120 5.73 -8.50 -1.67
N ILE A 121 4.47 -8.19 -2.00
CA ILE A 121 3.28 -8.79 -1.36
C ILE A 121 3.24 -10.29 -1.62
N MET A 122 3.44 -10.68 -2.89
CA MET A 122 3.49 -12.09 -3.29
C MET A 122 4.59 -12.84 -2.55
N TYR A 123 5.79 -12.28 -2.46
CA TYR A 123 6.92 -12.88 -1.76
C TYR A 123 6.59 -13.17 -0.30
N VAL A 124 6.08 -12.18 0.44
CA VAL A 124 5.73 -12.32 1.86
C VAL A 124 4.62 -13.36 2.06
N ALA A 125 3.63 -13.37 1.17
CA ALA A 125 2.56 -14.36 1.22
C ALA A 125 3.05 -15.78 0.94
N LEU A 126 3.93 -15.97 -0.05
CA LEU A 126 4.56 -17.27 -0.34
C LEU A 126 5.48 -17.72 0.81
N GLU A 127 6.25 -16.80 1.40
CA GLU A 127 7.07 -17.11 2.57
C GLU A 127 6.20 -17.67 3.72
N ASN A 128 5.01 -17.13 3.95
CA ASN A 128 4.08 -17.65 4.96
C ASN A 128 3.65 -19.10 4.66
N ILE A 129 3.47 -19.45 3.38
CA ILE A 129 3.07 -20.80 2.97
C ILE A 129 4.21 -21.80 3.18
N PHE A 130 5.43 -21.44 2.79
CA PHE A 130 6.57 -22.36 2.78
C PHE A 130 7.39 -22.35 4.08
N SER A 131 7.38 -21.25 4.85
CA SER A 131 8.12 -21.12 6.11
C SER A 131 7.21 -21.24 7.32
N PRO A 132 7.41 -22.24 8.20
CA PRO A 132 6.58 -22.40 9.41
C PRO A 132 6.99 -21.43 10.54
N ARG A 133 8.13 -20.78 10.43
CA ARG A 133 8.71 -19.97 11.51
C ARG A 133 9.14 -18.60 11.01
N LEU A 134 8.92 -17.60 11.85
CA LEU A 134 9.43 -16.23 11.61
C LEU A 134 10.95 -16.21 11.77
N LYS A 135 11.66 -15.83 10.70
CA LYS A 135 13.12 -15.67 10.71
C LYS A 135 13.49 -14.24 11.07
N PRO A 136 14.56 -13.99 11.87
CA PRO A 136 15.03 -12.64 12.19
C PRO A 136 15.38 -11.81 10.95
N SER A 137 15.93 -12.43 9.90
CA SER A 137 16.28 -11.79 8.62
C SER A 137 15.09 -11.17 7.89
N ARG A 138 13.85 -11.58 8.22
CA ARG A 138 12.64 -11.03 7.61
C ARG A 138 12.50 -9.53 7.83
N ILE A 139 12.96 -8.98 8.95
CA ILE A 139 12.95 -7.52 9.18
C ILE A 139 13.74 -6.79 8.09
N GLY A 140 14.91 -7.30 7.70
CA GLY A 140 15.72 -6.72 6.62
C GLY A 140 15.00 -6.78 5.26
N VAL A 141 14.34 -7.90 4.96
CA VAL A 141 13.54 -8.06 3.72
C VAL A 141 12.37 -7.07 3.71
N VAL A 142 11.65 -6.95 4.82
CA VAL A 142 10.53 -6.01 4.99
C VAL A 142 11.01 -4.56 4.87
N PHE A 143 12.18 -4.23 5.41
CA PHE A 143 12.82 -2.93 5.24
C PHE A 143 13.09 -2.63 3.76
N CYS A 144 13.69 -3.57 3.01
CA CYS A 144 13.92 -3.41 1.58
C CYS A 144 12.62 -3.21 0.79
N PHE A 145 11.55 -3.92 1.16
CA PHE A 145 10.25 -3.71 0.55
C PHE A 145 9.65 -2.35 0.89
N GLY A 146 9.86 -1.85 2.12
CA GLY A 146 9.48 -0.49 2.51
C GLY A 146 10.14 0.57 1.61
N LEU A 147 11.43 0.40 1.27
CA LEU A 147 12.11 1.29 0.31
C LEU A 147 11.42 1.33 -1.05
N VAL A 148 10.98 0.18 -1.56
CA VAL A 148 10.26 0.10 -2.84
C VAL A 148 8.90 0.78 -2.75
N HIS A 149 8.12 0.52 -1.70
CA HIS A 149 6.78 1.08 -1.52
C HIS A 149 6.80 2.61 -1.39
N GLY A 150 7.82 3.18 -0.71
CA GLY A 150 7.96 4.63 -0.59
C GLY A 150 8.18 5.34 -1.93
N LEU A 151 8.82 4.67 -2.89
CA LEU A 151 8.97 5.20 -4.25
C LEU A 151 7.64 5.24 -5.03
N GLY A 152 6.73 4.29 -4.75
CA GLY A 152 5.46 4.18 -5.47
C GLY A 152 4.48 5.32 -5.21
N PHE A 153 4.52 5.93 -4.03
CA PHE A 153 3.61 7.02 -3.68
C PHE A 153 4.17 8.43 -3.93
N ALA A 154 5.45 8.54 -4.26
CA ALA A 154 6.12 9.83 -4.40
C ALA A 154 5.47 10.73 -5.45
N GLY A 155 5.05 10.19 -6.59
CA GLY A 155 4.36 10.92 -7.65
C GLY A 155 3.04 11.54 -7.18
N ALA A 156 2.22 10.76 -6.47
CA ALA A 156 0.94 11.21 -5.94
C ALA A 156 1.13 12.30 -4.86
N LEU A 157 2.10 12.13 -3.96
CA LEU A 157 2.39 13.12 -2.93
C LEU A 157 2.96 14.42 -3.52
N SER A 158 3.80 14.33 -4.55
CA SER A 158 4.32 15.49 -5.27
C SER A 158 3.22 16.25 -6.02
N ALA A 159 2.24 15.56 -6.59
CA ALA A 159 1.09 16.15 -7.26
C ALA A 159 0.15 16.90 -6.30
N LEU A 160 0.03 16.43 -5.05
CA LEU A 160 -0.72 17.13 -3.99
C LEU A 160 -0.03 18.43 -3.55
N GLY A 161 1.28 18.56 -3.80
CA GLY A 161 2.12 19.65 -3.33
C GLY A 161 2.51 19.49 -1.87
N LEU A 162 3.69 19.97 -1.51
CA LEU A 162 4.16 20.05 -0.13
C LEU A 162 4.56 21.49 0.13
N PRO A 163 3.96 22.17 1.14
CA PRO A 163 4.29 23.57 1.40
C PRO A 163 5.78 23.68 1.78
N SER A 164 6.50 24.58 1.11
CA SER A 164 7.95 24.75 1.28
C SER A 164 8.35 25.11 2.72
N ASN A 165 7.48 25.84 3.42
CA ASN A 165 7.69 26.30 4.80
C ASN A 165 7.44 25.22 5.88
N SER A 166 6.80 24.10 5.53
CA SER A 166 6.46 23.01 6.44
C SER A 166 6.71 21.60 5.87
N PHE A 167 7.56 21.51 4.83
CA PHE A 167 7.82 20.29 4.09
C PHE A 167 8.16 19.08 4.97
N LEU A 168 9.19 19.23 5.83
CA LEU A 168 9.65 18.12 6.69
C LEU A 168 8.54 17.69 7.66
N ALA A 169 7.84 18.67 8.27
CA ALA A 169 6.76 18.39 9.20
C ALA A 169 5.60 17.66 8.49
N SER A 170 5.25 18.07 7.28
CA SER A 170 4.23 17.42 6.45
C SER A 170 4.60 15.98 6.11
N LEU A 171 5.86 15.74 5.72
CA LEU A 171 6.37 14.40 5.42
C LEU A 171 6.36 13.50 6.64
N VAL A 172 6.79 14.01 7.81
CA VAL A 172 6.77 13.26 9.07
C VAL A 172 5.33 12.92 9.46
N MET A 173 4.41 13.92 9.42
CA MET A 173 3.01 13.69 9.79
C MET A 173 2.31 12.73 8.83
N PHE A 174 2.63 12.77 7.53
CA PHE A 174 2.16 11.77 6.58
C PHE A 174 2.59 10.35 6.99
N ASN A 175 3.86 10.13 7.30
CA ASN A 175 4.38 8.82 7.71
C ASN A 175 3.83 8.37 9.08
N VAL A 176 3.57 9.28 10.00
CA VAL A 176 2.81 8.97 11.24
C VAL A 176 1.40 8.47 10.89
N GLY A 177 0.73 9.12 9.94
CA GLY A 177 -0.57 8.67 9.44
C GLY A 177 -0.51 7.28 8.79
N VAL A 178 0.53 7.00 8.00
CA VAL A 178 0.79 5.66 7.42
C VAL A 178 0.92 4.62 8.53
N GLU A 179 1.75 4.86 9.55
CA GLU A 179 1.94 3.94 10.67
C GLU A 179 0.63 3.69 11.41
N LEU A 180 -0.14 4.74 11.70
CA LEU A 180 -1.47 4.60 12.35
C LEU A 180 -2.44 3.76 11.50
N GLY A 181 -2.42 3.92 10.18
CA GLY A 181 -3.20 3.09 9.27
C GLY A 181 -2.79 1.62 9.33
N GLN A 182 -1.50 1.33 9.30
CA GLN A 182 -0.97 -0.04 9.43
C GLN A 182 -1.31 -0.65 10.80
N LEU A 183 -1.15 0.12 11.89
CA LEU A 183 -1.54 -0.31 13.24
C LEU A 183 -3.02 -0.67 13.30
N THR A 184 -3.88 0.10 12.65
CA THR A 184 -5.32 -0.19 12.58
C THR A 184 -5.57 -1.54 11.90
N VAL A 185 -4.91 -1.81 10.76
CA VAL A 185 -5.01 -3.12 10.06
C VAL A 185 -4.52 -4.26 10.96
N ILE A 186 -3.37 -4.08 11.62
CA ILE A 186 -2.80 -5.10 12.54
C ILE A 186 -3.75 -5.38 13.69
N LEU A 187 -4.33 -4.35 14.32
CA LEU A 187 -5.23 -4.51 15.45
C LEU A 187 -6.54 -5.20 15.05
N ILE A 188 -7.11 -4.83 13.89
CA ILE A 188 -8.29 -5.52 13.35
C ILE A 188 -7.98 -6.99 13.09
N ALA A 189 -6.87 -7.29 12.41
CA ALA A 189 -6.46 -8.66 12.14
C ALA A 189 -6.19 -9.46 13.44
N TRP A 190 -5.55 -8.83 14.42
CA TRP A 190 -5.33 -9.44 15.72
C TRP A 190 -6.64 -9.77 16.44
N PHE A 191 -7.57 -8.82 16.47
CA PHE A 191 -8.86 -9.01 17.13
C PHE A 191 -9.70 -10.10 16.43
N LEU A 192 -9.72 -10.11 15.09
CA LEU A 192 -10.53 -11.06 14.33
C LEU A 192 -9.92 -12.46 14.26
N LEU A 193 -8.60 -12.59 14.22
CA LEU A 193 -7.92 -13.86 13.95
C LEU A 193 -7.09 -14.35 15.15
N ALA A 194 -6.12 -13.53 15.61
CA ALA A 194 -5.13 -14.01 16.57
C ALA A 194 -5.71 -14.23 17.96
N LYS A 195 -6.57 -13.33 18.43
CA LYS A 195 -7.21 -13.43 19.75
C LYS A 195 -7.95 -14.75 19.96
N TRP A 196 -8.56 -15.29 18.92
CA TRP A 196 -9.41 -16.48 18.99
C TRP A 196 -8.70 -17.75 18.52
N PHE A 197 -7.83 -17.63 17.54
CA PHE A 197 -7.24 -18.76 16.84
C PHE A 197 -5.72 -18.83 16.92
N GLY A 198 -5.03 -17.77 17.38
CA GLY A 198 -3.58 -17.63 17.30
C GLY A 198 -2.79 -18.76 18.00
N ASP A 199 -3.30 -19.25 19.13
CA ASP A 199 -2.66 -20.33 19.91
C ASP A 199 -3.15 -21.73 19.52
N LYS A 200 -4.04 -21.83 18.54
CA LYS A 200 -4.60 -23.14 18.14
C LYS A 200 -3.66 -23.88 17.18
N PRO A 201 -3.48 -25.22 17.34
CA PRO A 201 -2.59 -26.01 16.50
C PRO A 201 -2.98 -25.99 15.01
N TYR A 202 -4.24 -25.73 14.73
CA TYR A 202 -4.77 -25.66 13.36
C TYR A 202 -4.67 -24.24 12.73
N TYR A 203 -4.22 -23.20 13.47
CA TYR A 203 -4.12 -21.82 12.97
C TYR A 203 -3.39 -21.74 11.64
N ARG A 204 -2.23 -22.39 11.54
CA ARG A 204 -1.44 -22.40 10.30
C ARG A 204 -2.20 -23.04 9.13
N LYS A 205 -2.81 -24.22 9.36
CA LYS A 205 -3.45 -25.01 8.30
C LYS A 205 -4.70 -24.34 7.74
N TYR A 206 -5.52 -23.75 8.61
CA TYR A 206 -6.84 -23.22 8.22
C TYR A 206 -6.92 -21.71 8.11
N ILE A 207 -5.92 -20.96 8.59
CA ILE A 207 -5.90 -19.50 8.52
C ILE A 207 -4.69 -19.02 7.72
N VAL A 208 -3.45 -19.32 8.16
CA VAL A 208 -2.25 -18.78 7.51
C VAL A 208 -2.15 -19.21 6.05
N ILE A 209 -2.20 -20.53 5.79
CA ILE A 209 -2.00 -21.05 4.43
C ILE A 209 -3.13 -20.59 3.49
N PRO A 210 -4.42 -20.73 3.79
CA PRO A 210 -5.48 -20.29 2.88
C PRO A 210 -5.47 -18.79 2.61
N LEU A 211 -5.36 -17.94 3.64
CA LEU A 211 -5.35 -16.50 3.44
C LEU A 211 -4.11 -16.04 2.70
N SER A 212 -2.93 -16.58 3.03
CA SER A 212 -1.70 -16.26 2.30
C SER A 212 -1.76 -16.74 0.84
N SER A 213 -2.42 -17.86 0.54
CA SER A 213 -2.64 -18.31 -0.84
C SER A 213 -3.52 -17.34 -1.63
N ILE A 214 -4.60 -16.86 -1.02
CA ILE A 214 -5.46 -15.84 -1.65
C ILE A 214 -4.66 -14.57 -1.92
N ILE A 215 -3.91 -14.08 -0.94
CA ILE A 215 -3.07 -12.88 -1.09
C ILE A 215 -2.02 -13.08 -2.19
N ALA A 216 -1.36 -14.24 -2.24
CA ALA A 216 -0.37 -14.56 -3.26
C ALA A 216 -0.98 -14.56 -4.68
N ILE A 217 -2.19 -15.11 -4.85
CA ILE A 217 -2.90 -15.12 -6.13
C ILE A 217 -3.25 -13.69 -6.57
N VAL A 218 -3.79 -12.87 -5.66
CA VAL A 218 -4.13 -11.47 -5.96
C VAL A 218 -2.87 -10.69 -6.32
N ALA A 219 -1.80 -10.84 -5.55
CA ALA A 219 -0.53 -10.16 -5.80
C ALA A 219 0.14 -10.62 -7.11
N ALA A 220 0.06 -11.92 -7.45
CA ALA A 220 0.51 -12.43 -8.74
C ALA A 220 -0.28 -11.81 -9.91
N TYR A 221 -1.60 -11.75 -9.79
CA TYR A 221 -2.44 -11.07 -10.78
C TYR A 221 -2.04 -9.60 -10.95
N TRP A 222 -1.88 -8.84 -9.87
CA TRP A 222 -1.42 -7.44 -9.94
C TRP A 222 -0.03 -7.31 -10.54
N THR A 223 0.89 -8.22 -10.22
CA THR A 223 2.23 -8.22 -10.82
C THR A 223 2.15 -8.33 -12.34
N LEU A 224 1.41 -9.30 -12.85
CA LEU A 224 1.21 -9.49 -14.29
C LEU A 224 0.51 -8.29 -14.92
N GLN A 225 -0.55 -7.80 -14.28
CA GLN A 225 -1.28 -6.62 -14.74
C GLN A 225 -0.35 -5.40 -14.88
N ARG A 226 0.49 -5.14 -13.87
CA ARG A 226 1.39 -3.98 -13.84
C ARG A 226 2.59 -4.13 -14.80
N ILE A 227 2.99 -5.35 -15.17
CA ILE A 227 4.03 -5.61 -16.18
C ILE A 227 3.49 -5.39 -17.59
N PHE A 228 2.28 -5.87 -17.89
CA PHE A 228 1.77 -5.91 -19.26
C PHE A 228 0.81 -4.79 -19.63
N LEU A 229 0.25 -4.05 -18.67
CA LEU A 229 -0.73 -2.98 -18.90
C LEU A 229 -0.17 -1.55 -18.69
N PHE A 230 1.09 -1.41 -18.30
CA PHE A 230 1.85 -0.16 -18.27
C PHE A 230 2.91 -0.21 -19.41
#